data_5ea69f502a3bfd7482f4f8c834694ba2
#
_entry.id   5ea69f502a3bfd7482f4f8c834694ba2
#
_cell.length_a   1.000
_cell.length_b   1.000
_cell.length_c   1.000
_cell.angle_alpha   90.00
_cell.angle_beta   90.00
_cell.angle_gamma   90.00
#
_symmetry.space_group_name_H-M   'P 1'
#
loop_
_entity.id
_entity.type
_entity.pdbx_description
1 polymer ?
#
loop_
_entity_poly.entity_id
_entity_poly.type
_entity_poly.pdbx_seq_one_letter_code
_entity_poly.pdbx_strand_id
1 'polypeptide(L)'
;MIYFVFMTSYLNEDEQMLVDTVRAFIDRDVKPTVNEVEHANEYPEAWIEQMKEMGIYGLAVPEEYDGLPISMPAYVQVTEELARGWMSLSGAMGGHTVVAKLLTMYGTEEQKSKYLPLMATGEIR
;
A
#
# COMPACT_ATOMS: atom_id res chain seq x y z
N MET A 1 11.46 -16.47 -14.84
CA MET A 1 11.18 -17.48 -13.82
C MET A 1 12.22 -17.53 -12.71
N ILE A 2 13.50 -17.39 -13.00
CA ILE A 2 14.60 -17.37 -12.01
C ILE A 2 14.54 -16.11 -11.11
N TYR A 3 14.15 -14.95 -11.64
CA TYR A 3 14.01 -13.71 -10.86
C TYR A 3 12.89 -13.76 -9.80
N PHE A 4 11.81 -14.48 -10.06
CA PHE A 4 10.67 -14.58 -9.13
C PHE A 4 11.03 -15.41 -7.88
N VAL A 5 11.81 -16.45 -8.04
CA VAL A 5 12.26 -17.32 -6.93
C VAL A 5 13.26 -16.59 -6.02
N PHE A 6 14.08 -15.69 -6.56
CA PHE A 6 15.02 -14.89 -5.76
C PHE A 6 14.34 -13.81 -4.93
N MET A 7 13.28 -13.17 -5.41
CA MET A 7 12.59 -12.11 -4.66
C MET A 7 11.77 -12.64 -3.48
N THR A 8 11.15 -13.81 -3.59
CA THR A 8 10.40 -14.44 -2.49
C THR A 8 11.28 -14.90 -1.34
N SER A 9 12.58 -15.16 -1.57
CA SER A 9 13.51 -15.60 -0.52
C SER A 9 13.98 -14.49 0.43
N TYR A 10 13.64 -13.22 0.16
CA TYR A 10 14.05 -12.06 0.96
C TYR A 10 12.91 -11.50 1.84
N LEU A 11 11.70 -12.04 1.73
CA LEU A 11 10.57 -11.63 2.58
C LEU A 11 10.54 -12.49 3.84
N ASN A 12 10.21 -11.88 4.97
CA ASN A 12 9.82 -12.64 6.15
C ASN A 12 8.38 -13.18 5.98
N GLU A 13 7.92 -14.01 6.93
CA GLU A 13 6.61 -14.67 6.85
C GLU A 13 5.45 -13.66 6.82
N ASP A 14 5.52 -12.61 7.63
CA ASP A 14 4.48 -11.56 7.69
C ASP A 14 4.43 -10.76 6.39
N GLU A 15 5.58 -10.41 5.84
CA GLU A 15 5.67 -9.71 4.55
C GLU A 15 5.12 -10.56 3.40
N GLN A 16 5.44 -11.85 3.39
CA GLN A 16 4.92 -12.79 2.40
C GLN A 16 3.39 -12.91 2.51
N MET A 17 2.88 -13.03 3.74
CA MET A 17 1.44 -13.10 4.01
C MET A 17 0.72 -11.82 3.54
N LEU A 18 1.33 -10.65 3.75
CA LEU A 18 0.78 -9.38 3.25
C LEU A 18 0.71 -9.38 1.72
N VAL A 19 1.79 -9.73 1.02
CA VAL A 19 1.81 -9.81 -0.45
C VAL A 19 0.75 -10.77 -0.97
N ASP A 20 0.60 -11.94 -0.36
CA ASP A 20 -0.40 -12.94 -0.75
C ASP A 20 -1.83 -12.43 -0.48
N THR A 21 -2.04 -11.69 0.59
CA THR A 21 -3.32 -11.03 0.91
C THR A 21 -3.69 -9.99 -0.13
N VAL A 22 -2.73 -9.14 -0.53
CA VAL A 22 -2.94 -8.13 -1.58
C VAL A 22 -3.22 -8.81 -2.92
N ARG A 23 -2.49 -9.89 -3.25
CA ARG A 23 -2.73 -10.69 -4.46
C ARG A 23 -4.15 -11.24 -4.50
N ALA A 24 -4.60 -11.84 -3.40
CA ALA A 24 -5.95 -12.39 -3.28
C ALA A 24 -7.03 -11.30 -3.43
N PHE A 25 -6.82 -10.13 -2.83
CA PHE A 25 -7.70 -8.97 -3.00
C PHE A 25 -7.79 -8.54 -4.47
N ILE A 26 -6.66 -8.42 -5.14
CA ILE A 26 -6.61 -8.04 -6.56
C ILE A 26 -7.36 -9.05 -7.43
N ASP A 27 -7.13 -10.35 -7.24
CA ASP A 27 -7.72 -11.38 -8.08
C ASP A 27 -9.23 -11.56 -7.83
N ARG A 28 -9.67 -11.42 -6.57
CA ARG A 28 -11.06 -11.60 -6.17
C ARG A 28 -11.94 -10.38 -6.41
N ASP A 29 -11.45 -9.19 -6.02
CA ASP A 29 -12.30 -8.01 -5.89
C ASP A 29 -12.06 -6.97 -7.00
N VAL A 30 -10.82 -6.81 -7.46
CA VAL A 30 -10.47 -5.74 -8.41
C VAL A 30 -10.61 -6.20 -9.86
N LYS A 31 -9.89 -7.24 -10.25
CA LYS A 31 -9.84 -7.70 -11.65
C LYS A 31 -11.19 -7.98 -12.29
N PRO A 32 -12.18 -8.57 -11.60
CA PRO A 32 -13.46 -8.90 -12.25
C PRO A 32 -14.24 -7.67 -12.73
N THR A 33 -14.07 -6.51 -12.08
CA THR A 33 -14.90 -5.32 -12.31
C THR A 33 -14.10 -4.05 -12.63
N VAL A 34 -12.77 -4.12 -12.69
CA VAL A 34 -11.92 -2.93 -12.88
C VAL A 34 -12.27 -2.16 -14.17
N ASN A 35 -12.56 -2.85 -15.27
CA ASN A 35 -12.90 -2.19 -16.52
C ASN A 35 -14.24 -1.40 -16.44
N GLU A 36 -15.18 -1.90 -15.67
CA GLU A 36 -16.48 -1.23 -15.46
C GLU A 36 -16.28 0.06 -14.64
N VAL A 37 -15.50 -0.01 -13.54
CA VAL A 37 -15.19 1.12 -12.68
C VAL A 37 -14.39 2.18 -13.44
N GLU A 38 -13.39 1.76 -14.23
CA GLU A 38 -12.58 2.66 -15.03
C GLU A 38 -13.40 3.37 -16.11
N HIS A 39 -14.24 2.63 -16.85
CA HIS A 39 -15.10 3.21 -17.89
C HIS A 39 -16.20 4.12 -17.32
N ALA A 40 -16.70 3.84 -16.12
CA ALA A 40 -17.66 4.69 -15.42
C ALA A 40 -17.02 5.97 -14.88
N ASN A 41 -15.69 6.06 -14.87
CA ASN A 41 -14.91 7.16 -14.27
C ASN A 41 -15.28 7.37 -12.78
N GLU A 42 -15.51 6.26 -12.06
CA GLU A 42 -15.86 6.26 -10.65
C GLU A 42 -14.62 6.15 -9.77
N TYR A 43 -14.67 6.84 -8.62
CA TYR A 43 -13.65 6.68 -7.59
C TYR A 43 -13.82 5.32 -6.89
N PRO A 44 -12.76 4.50 -6.74
CA PRO A 44 -12.87 3.13 -6.22
C PRO A 44 -12.91 3.08 -4.69
N GLU A 45 -13.85 3.77 -4.05
CA GLU A 45 -13.93 3.91 -2.59
C GLU A 45 -13.88 2.56 -1.87
N ALA A 46 -14.63 1.56 -2.35
CA ALA A 46 -14.68 0.25 -1.73
C ALA A 46 -13.31 -0.46 -1.72
N TRP A 47 -12.52 -0.32 -2.78
CA TRP A 47 -11.18 -0.89 -2.84
C TRP A 47 -10.18 -0.10 -1.99
N ILE A 48 -10.33 1.22 -1.94
CA ILE A 48 -9.51 2.09 -1.08
C ILE A 48 -9.75 1.75 0.40
N GLU A 49 -11.00 1.52 0.81
CA GLU A 49 -11.30 1.09 2.19
C GLU A 49 -10.71 -0.30 2.49
N GLN A 50 -10.75 -1.26 1.56
CA GLN A 50 -10.08 -2.54 1.74
C GLN A 50 -8.55 -2.38 1.84
N MET A 51 -7.94 -1.46 1.09
CA MET A 51 -6.51 -1.14 1.23
C MET A 51 -6.20 -0.57 2.62
N LYS A 52 -7.08 0.23 3.21
CA LYS A 52 -6.95 0.71 4.61
C LYS A 52 -6.99 -0.47 5.60
N GLU A 53 -7.98 -1.34 5.47
CA GLU A 53 -8.15 -2.51 6.33
C GLU A 53 -6.93 -3.45 6.26
N MET A 54 -6.28 -3.57 5.12
CA MET A 54 -5.04 -4.32 4.94
C MET A 54 -3.79 -3.59 5.47
N GLY A 55 -3.91 -2.35 5.95
CA GLY A 55 -2.79 -1.56 6.46
C GLY A 55 -1.85 -0.99 5.38
N ILE A 56 -2.28 -0.95 4.12
CA ILE A 56 -1.45 -0.51 2.99
C ILE A 56 -0.89 0.91 3.18
N TYR A 57 -1.65 1.79 3.79
CA TYR A 57 -1.23 3.18 4.02
C TYR A 57 -0.19 3.33 5.13
N GLY A 58 -0.05 2.34 6.01
CA GLY A 58 0.94 2.31 7.08
C GLY A 58 2.32 1.79 6.68
N LEU A 59 2.47 1.20 5.48
CA LEU A 59 3.67 0.47 5.07
C LEU A 59 4.95 1.31 4.96
N ALA A 60 4.83 2.62 4.87
CA ALA A 60 5.96 3.55 4.80
C ALA A 60 6.04 4.53 5.99
N VAL A 61 5.15 4.38 6.96
CA VAL A 61 5.11 5.19 8.18
C VAL A 61 5.91 4.46 9.27
N PRO A 62 6.77 5.17 10.03
CA PRO A 62 7.50 4.57 11.15
C PRO A 62 6.57 4.00 12.23
N GLU A 63 7.03 2.95 12.90
CA GLU A 63 6.29 2.27 13.98
C GLU A 63 5.95 3.21 15.14
N GLU A 64 6.83 4.16 15.47
CA GLU A 64 6.61 5.18 16.50
C GLU A 64 5.41 6.12 16.23
N TYR A 65 4.91 6.13 14.99
CA TYR A 65 3.73 6.87 14.54
C TYR A 65 2.61 5.93 14.08
N ASP A 66 2.49 4.76 14.71
CA ASP A 66 1.48 3.74 14.43
C ASP A 66 1.56 3.11 13.02
N GLY A 67 2.70 3.25 12.35
CA GLY A 67 2.95 2.63 11.05
C GLY A 67 3.30 1.15 11.16
N LEU A 68 3.29 0.48 10.02
CA LEU A 68 3.67 -0.92 9.85
C LEU A 68 4.76 -1.02 8.77
N PRO A 69 5.95 -0.46 9.01
CA PRO A 69 7.00 -0.39 7.98
C PRO A 69 7.45 -1.78 7.56
N ILE A 70 7.53 -1.99 6.26
CA ILE A 70 8.01 -3.23 5.65
C ILE A 70 9.33 -3.00 4.91
N SER A 71 10.00 -4.08 4.55
CA SER A 71 11.20 -4.02 3.74
C SER A 71 10.92 -3.49 2.33
N MET A 72 11.92 -2.92 1.68
CA MET A 72 11.79 -2.43 0.31
C MET A 72 11.41 -3.55 -0.69
N PRO A 73 11.95 -4.78 -0.60
CA PRO A 73 11.50 -5.88 -1.45
C PRO A 73 9.99 -6.20 -1.29
N ALA A 74 9.47 -6.17 -0.06
CA ALA A 74 8.06 -6.38 0.20
C ALA A 74 7.21 -5.23 -0.37
N TYR A 75 7.63 -3.99 -0.15
CA TYR A 75 6.96 -2.81 -0.69
C TYR A 75 6.85 -2.86 -2.22
N VAL A 76 7.92 -3.26 -2.91
CA VAL A 76 7.91 -3.41 -4.37
C VAL A 76 6.90 -4.46 -4.80
N GLN A 77 6.84 -5.62 -4.13
CA GLN A 77 5.89 -6.69 -4.48
C GLN A 77 4.44 -6.27 -4.23
N VAL A 78 4.16 -5.56 -3.13
CA VAL A 78 2.82 -4.97 -2.88
C VAL A 78 2.45 -3.99 -4.01
N THR A 79 3.40 -3.14 -4.41
CA THR A 79 3.19 -2.18 -5.52
C THR A 79 2.90 -2.90 -6.84
N GLU A 80 3.65 -3.97 -7.15
CA GLU A 80 3.41 -4.80 -8.34
C GLU A 80 2.03 -5.43 -8.34
N GLU A 81 1.59 -6.01 -7.22
CA GLU A 81 0.28 -6.63 -7.13
C GLU A 81 -0.85 -5.62 -7.30
N LEU A 82 -0.76 -4.45 -6.67
CA LEU A 82 -1.74 -3.37 -6.86
C LEU A 82 -1.79 -2.91 -8.32
N ALA A 83 -0.63 -2.69 -8.95
CA ALA A 83 -0.54 -2.28 -10.35
C ALA A 83 -1.05 -3.35 -11.32
N ARG A 84 -0.85 -4.64 -10.99
CA ARG A 84 -1.36 -5.79 -11.76
C ARG A 84 -2.89 -5.80 -11.81
N GLY A 85 -3.54 -5.33 -10.77
CA GLY A 85 -5.00 -5.15 -10.73
C GLY A 85 -5.44 -3.90 -11.46
N TRP A 86 -4.93 -2.77 -11.01
CA TRP A 86 -5.19 -1.46 -11.58
C TRP A 86 -4.11 -0.47 -11.14
N MET A 87 -3.42 0.13 -12.11
CA MET A 87 -2.32 1.06 -11.83
C MET A 87 -2.74 2.23 -10.93
N SER A 88 -4.00 2.65 -10.98
CA SER A 88 -4.55 3.71 -10.12
C SER A 88 -4.49 3.38 -8.64
N LEU A 89 -4.63 2.10 -8.24
CA LEU A 89 -4.47 1.68 -6.83
C LEU A 89 -3.02 1.79 -6.38
N SER A 90 -2.08 1.38 -7.23
CA SER A 90 -0.64 1.60 -6.99
C SER A 90 -0.31 3.09 -6.86
N GLY A 91 -0.92 3.94 -7.71
CA GLY A 91 -0.77 5.40 -7.65
C GLY A 91 -1.29 6.00 -6.35
N ALA A 92 -2.44 5.53 -5.86
CA ALA A 92 -3.03 5.97 -4.59
C ALA A 92 -2.09 5.67 -3.41
N MET A 93 -1.50 4.48 -3.36
CA MET A 93 -0.49 4.13 -2.35
C MET A 93 0.80 4.94 -2.54
N GLY A 94 1.30 5.05 -3.77
CA GLY A 94 2.59 5.68 -4.07
C GLY A 94 2.62 7.17 -3.70
N GLY A 95 1.61 7.92 -4.07
CA GLY A 95 1.50 9.34 -3.71
C GLY A 95 1.46 9.56 -2.20
N HIS A 96 0.67 8.76 -1.49
CA HIS A 96 0.62 8.76 -0.03
C HIS A 96 1.99 8.44 0.60
N THR A 97 2.67 7.41 0.11
CA THR A 97 4.01 7.01 0.58
C THR A 97 5.04 8.13 0.45
N VAL A 98 5.03 8.85 -0.67
CA VAL A 98 5.95 9.98 -0.90
C VAL A 98 5.76 11.05 0.18
N VAL A 99 4.52 11.43 0.45
CA VAL A 99 4.21 12.45 1.48
C VAL A 99 4.59 11.96 2.87
N ALA A 100 4.28 10.70 3.22
CA ALA A 100 4.67 10.11 4.51
C ALA A 100 6.19 10.11 4.69
N LYS A 101 6.95 9.76 3.66
CA LYS A 101 8.43 9.81 3.69
C LYS A 101 8.97 11.22 3.83
N LEU A 102 8.40 12.19 3.11
CA LEU A 102 8.81 13.61 3.22
C LEU A 102 8.57 14.15 4.63
N LEU A 103 7.40 13.86 5.23
CA LEU A 103 7.11 14.24 6.62
C LEU A 103 8.07 13.57 7.59
N THR A 104 8.32 12.29 7.44
CA THR A 104 9.26 11.54 8.31
C THR A 104 10.67 12.13 8.26
N MET A 105 11.14 12.53 7.07
CA MET A 105 12.52 13.02 6.88
C MET A 105 12.69 14.50 7.24
N TYR A 106 11.70 15.32 6.95
CA TYR A 106 11.83 16.78 6.97
C TYR A 106 10.79 17.51 7.82
N GLY A 107 9.77 16.83 8.32
CA GLY A 107 8.74 17.42 9.16
C GLY A 107 9.27 17.79 10.54
N THR A 108 8.66 18.79 11.18
CA THR A 108 8.88 19.05 12.61
C THR A 108 8.24 17.93 13.44
N GLU A 109 8.64 17.76 14.70
CA GLU A 109 8.04 16.77 15.60
C GLU A 109 6.54 17.00 15.79
N GLU A 110 6.09 18.25 15.80
CA GLU A 110 4.66 18.59 15.83
C GLU A 110 3.94 18.12 14.59
N GLN A 111 4.51 18.32 13.39
CA GLN A 111 3.93 17.88 12.13
C GLN A 111 3.88 16.34 12.05
N LYS A 112 4.97 15.66 12.43
CA LYS A 112 5.03 14.20 12.44
C LYS A 112 3.97 13.62 13.36
N SER A 113 3.93 14.05 14.61
CA SER A 113 2.98 13.56 15.62
C SER A 113 1.52 13.82 15.25
N LYS A 114 1.26 14.91 14.52
CA LYS A 114 -0.09 15.28 14.09
C LYS A 114 -0.56 14.48 12.87
N TYR A 115 0.28 14.29 11.87
CA TYR A 115 -0.16 13.78 10.58
C TYR A 115 0.19 12.31 10.34
N LEU A 116 1.36 11.84 10.78
CA LEU A 116 1.79 10.46 10.46
C LEU A 116 0.86 9.37 11.02
N PRO A 117 0.31 9.47 12.26
CA PRO A 117 -0.65 8.47 12.72
C PRO A 117 -1.93 8.40 11.88
N LEU A 118 -2.44 9.56 11.45
CA LEU A 118 -3.62 9.63 10.57
C LEU A 118 -3.33 9.13 9.16
N MET A 119 -2.09 9.29 8.70
CA MET A 119 -1.64 8.72 7.44
C MET A 119 -1.45 7.21 7.54
N ALA A 120 -0.95 6.70 8.67
CA ALA A 120 -0.76 5.27 8.88
C ALA A 120 -2.07 4.49 8.80
N THR A 121 -3.16 5.06 9.32
CA THR A 121 -4.50 4.46 9.23
C THR A 121 -5.21 4.71 7.89
N GLY A 122 -4.68 5.60 7.04
CA GLY A 122 -5.33 6.01 5.81
C GLY A 122 -6.52 6.96 6.02
N GLU A 123 -6.67 7.55 7.19
CA GLU A 123 -7.67 8.59 7.46
C GLU A 123 -7.35 9.86 6.69
N ILE A 124 -6.06 10.22 6.61
CA ILE A 124 -5.52 11.21 5.67
C ILE A 124 -4.76 10.47 4.57
N ARG A 125 -5.11 10.71 3.33
CA ARG A 125 -4.48 10.11 2.17
C ARG A 125 -4.48 11.03 0.93
#